data_4a34c30c54567cddaf056803b4080400
#
_entry.id   4a34c30c54567cddaf056803b4080400
#
_cell.length_a   1.000
_cell.length_b   1.000
_cell.length_c   1.000
_cell.angle_alpha   90.00
_cell.angle_beta   90.00
_cell.angle_gamma   90.00
#
_symmetry.space_group_name_H-M   'P 1'
#
loop_
_entity.id
_entity.type
_entity.pdbx_description
1 polymer ?
#
loop_
_entity_poly.entity_id
_entity_poly.type
_entity_poly.pdbx_seq_one_letter_code
_entity_poly.pdbx_strand_id
1 'polypeptide(L)'
;MAPRLRAAIVASGSELVRGDRNDRNGPFLAAALLRLGVDPARITIVGDDPADLEAALADGLACDLLVISGGLGPTHDDRTIELLARAAGVGLAVDEEMAASIEARSRRLAERLRRPYADFAFGVTKQATLPVGGIASGLAGTAPAVVLEHANGVAVALPGPPRELQELWPGVLETPPLRRLLEHATAPERRVVRLYGVSESAVARSLESAGGEGGGVDVTICARDFEIHIDLFVQPGAEQRADELEKRLVEDNARYLVSRDERSTAELVLALLRERGLTLATAESCTGGLVAERLTGVAGASDVFLGGIVAYSNDVKAKELGVSQQVLREHGAVSPEAAEAMARGARARLGADIAVAVTGIAGPDGGTVEKPVGLVFLHVSGPTGDLARRLDVPGDRETVRLRSAVAALHLVRRLVTDSTQS
;
A
#
# COMPACT_ATOMS: atom_id res chain seq x y z
N MET A 1 15.77 28.92 5.90
CA MET A 1 15.72 27.44 5.87
C MET A 1 16.74 26.94 4.86
N ALA A 2 17.56 25.96 5.20
CA ALA A 2 18.38 25.28 4.20
C ALA A 2 17.46 24.66 3.13
N PRO A 3 17.83 24.69 1.82
CA PRO A 3 17.06 24.05 0.79
C PRO A 3 16.97 22.54 1.10
N ARG A 4 15.77 21.96 1.00
CA ARG A 4 15.57 20.53 1.14
C ARG A 4 16.27 19.80 0.00
N LEU A 5 16.87 18.66 0.28
CA LEU A 5 17.37 17.76 -0.76
C LEU A 5 16.21 17.31 -1.64
N ARG A 6 16.40 17.34 -2.95
CA ARG A 6 15.38 16.99 -3.93
C ARG A 6 15.76 15.71 -4.67
N ALA A 7 14.79 14.82 -4.85
CA ALA A 7 14.98 13.59 -5.58
C ALA A 7 14.08 13.52 -6.83
N ALA A 8 14.63 12.94 -7.90
CA ALA A 8 13.86 12.44 -9.03
C ALA A 8 13.81 10.91 -8.95
N ILE A 9 12.65 10.33 -9.28
CA ILE A 9 12.46 8.89 -9.39
C ILE A 9 12.14 8.57 -10.85
N VAL A 10 12.85 7.61 -11.45
CA VAL A 10 12.60 7.13 -12.80
C VAL A 10 12.26 5.64 -12.74
N ALA A 11 11.06 5.27 -13.15
CA ALA A 11 10.63 3.88 -13.31
C ALA A 11 10.69 3.50 -14.80
N SER A 12 11.55 2.54 -15.16
CA SER A 12 11.71 2.06 -16.55
C SER A 12 11.02 0.72 -16.74
N GLY A 13 10.21 0.65 -17.80
CA GLY A 13 9.54 -0.56 -18.25
C GLY A 13 8.41 -0.26 -19.22
N SER A 14 8.44 -0.86 -20.39
CA SER A 14 7.40 -0.68 -21.41
C SER A 14 6.03 -1.15 -20.96
N GLU A 15 5.94 -2.14 -20.06
CA GLU A 15 4.69 -2.62 -19.47
C GLU A 15 4.04 -1.57 -18.54
N LEU A 16 4.84 -0.67 -17.93
CA LEU A 16 4.32 0.43 -17.10
C LEU A 16 3.68 1.50 -17.98
N VAL A 17 4.36 1.89 -19.06
CA VAL A 17 3.85 2.90 -20.01
C VAL A 17 2.60 2.42 -20.74
N ARG A 18 2.54 1.12 -21.10
CA ARG A 18 1.37 0.52 -21.76
C ARG A 18 0.19 0.29 -20.82
N GLY A 19 0.41 0.41 -19.50
CA GLY A 19 -0.63 0.17 -18.51
C GLY A 19 -0.91 -1.32 -18.21
N ASP A 20 -0.04 -2.22 -18.67
CA ASP A 20 -0.13 -3.65 -18.39
C ASP A 20 0.18 -3.96 -16.92
N ARG A 21 0.95 -3.09 -16.28
CA ARG A 21 1.27 -3.13 -14.85
C ARG A 21 1.25 -1.73 -14.24
N ASN A 22 0.84 -1.66 -12.99
CA ASN A 22 0.96 -0.43 -12.20
C ASN A 22 2.36 -0.32 -11.60
N ASP A 23 2.93 0.89 -11.62
CA ASP A 23 4.17 1.19 -10.89
C ASP A 23 3.94 1.02 -9.39
N ARG A 24 4.75 0.16 -8.76
CA ARG A 24 4.77 -0.10 -7.33
C ARG A 24 6.04 0.43 -6.66
N ASN A 25 7.06 0.71 -7.44
CA ASN A 25 8.37 1.12 -6.98
C ASN A 25 8.45 2.64 -6.75
N GLY A 26 7.92 3.44 -7.66
CA GLY A 26 7.90 4.90 -7.51
C GLY A 26 7.21 5.36 -6.22
N PRO A 27 5.97 4.93 -5.93
CA PRO A 27 5.31 5.25 -4.67
C PRO A 27 6.05 4.76 -3.42
N PHE A 28 6.64 3.55 -3.46
CA PHE A 28 7.45 3.04 -2.36
C PHE A 28 8.69 3.91 -2.11
N LEU A 29 9.44 4.24 -3.17
CA LEU A 29 10.63 5.08 -3.09
C LEU A 29 10.29 6.49 -2.63
N ALA A 30 9.23 7.09 -3.16
CA ALA A 30 8.77 8.42 -2.73
C ALA A 30 8.48 8.46 -1.21
N ALA A 31 7.73 7.47 -0.71
CA ALA A 31 7.45 7.36 0.72
C ALA A 31 8.71 7.10 1.55
N ALA A 32 9.65 6.32 1.05
CA ALA A 32 10.93 6.06 1.73
C ALA A 32 11.81 7.32 1.79
N LEU A 33 11.89 8.09 0.70
CA LEU A 33 12.66 9.33 0.61
C LEU A 33 12.11 10.42 1.54
N LEU A 34 10.79 10.59 1.58
CA LEU A 34 10.15 11.54 2.52
C LEU A 34 10.52 11.25 3.98
N ARG A 35 10.56 9.97 4.37
CA ARG A 35 10.99 9.56 5.72
C ARG A 35 12.45 9.87 6.01
N LEU A 36 13.27 9.97 4.97
CA LEU A 36 14.70 10.36 5.08
C LEU A 36 14.93 11.87 4.99
N GLY A 37 13.87 12.67 4.81
CA GLY A 37 13.99 14.12 4.66
C GLY A 37 14.39 14.58 3.26
N VAL A 38 14.26 13.71 2.28
CA VAL A 38 14.47 14.02 0.86
C VAL A 38 13.13 14.20 0.17
N ASP A 39 12.93 15.35 -0.48
CA ASP A 39 11.69 15.68 -1.17
C ASP A 39 11.62 15.01 -2.56
N PRO A 40 10.69 14.08 -2.82
CA PRO A 40 10.51 13.49 -4.15
C PRO A 40 9.84 14.51 -5.07
N ALA A 41 10.64 15.21 -5.85
CA ALA A 41 10.17 16.29 -6.74
C ALA A 41 9.29 15.77 -7.89
N ARG A 42 9.56 14.53 -8.36
CA ARG A 42 8.78 13.89 -9.43
C ARG A 42 9.02 12.38 -9.49
N ILE A 43 8.03 11.67 -10.04
CA ILE A 43 8.13 10.28 -10.50
C ILE A 43 7.89 10.30 -12.01
N THR A 44 8.85 9.81 -12.79
CA THR A 44 8.78 9.71 -14.25
C THR A 44 8.72 8.24 -14.63
N ILE A 45 7.71 7.85 -15.41
CA ILE A 45 7.61 6.49 -15.97
C ILE A 45 7.99 6.57 -17.45
N VAL A 46 8.96 5.76 -17.85
CA VAL A 46 9.44 5.70 -19.23
C VAL A 46 9.47 4.27 -19.75
N GLY A 47 9.31 4.10 -21.06
CA GLY A 47 9.51 2.82 -21.73
C GLY A 47 11.00 2.49 -21.89
N ASP A 48 11.25 1.39 -22.63
CA ASP A 48 12.61 0.92 -22.88
C ASP A 48 13.26 1.58 -24.11
N ASP A 49 12.61 2.62 -24.69
CA ASP A 49 13.21 3.43 -25.73
C ASP A 49 14.45 4.15 -25.20
N PRO A 50 15.63 3.97 -25.82
CA PRO A 50 16.86 4.52 -25.29
C PRO A 50 16.91 6.04 -25.21
N ALA A 51 16.27 6.75 -26.15
CA ALA A 51 16.28 8.21 -26.18
C ALA A 51 15.41 8.78 -25.06
N ASP A 52 14.23 8.21 -24.85
CA ASP A 52 13.32 8.62 -23.79
C ASP A 52 13.93 8.35 -22.40
N LEU A 53 14.53 7.17 -22.22
CA LEU A 53 15.17 6.81 -20.96
C LEU A 53 16.38 7.70 -20.69
N GLU A 54 17.26 7.92 -21.67
CA GLU A 54 18.43 8.80 -21.53
C GLU A 54 18.01 10.24 -21.17
N ALA A 55 16.98 10.77 -21.81
CA ALA A 55 16.45 12.09 -21.50
C ALA A 55 15.92 12.17 -20.05
N ALA A 56 15.16 11.18 -19.59
CA ALA A 56 14.65 11.12 -18.23
C ALA A 56 15.78 11.01 -17.20
N LEU A 57 16.84 10.24 -17.49
CA LEU A 57 18.01 10.13 -16.62
C LEU A 57 18.79 11.44 -16.56
N ALA A 58 19.05 12.09 -17.70
CA ALA A 58 19.75 13.37 -17.76
C ALA A 58 19.00 14.47 -16.97
N ASP A 59 17.68 14.51 -17.13
CA ASP A 59 16.83 15.43 -16.34
C ASP A 59 16.85 15.10 -14.84
N GLY A 60 16.85 13.79 -14.49
CA GLY A 60 16.95 13.32 -13.11
C GLY A 60 18.26 13.66 -12.42
N LEU A 61 19.38 13.64 -13.15
CA LEU A 61 20.72 14.01 -12.65
C LEU A 61 20.86 15.50 -12.27
N ALA A 62 19.87 16.33 -12.59
CA ALA A 62 19.82 17.71 -12.10
C ALA A 62 19.32 17.83 -10.63
N CYS A 63 18.80 16.76 -10.05
CA CYS A 63 18.43 16.69 -8.64
C CYS A 63 19.62 16.25 -7.77
N ASP A 64 19.52 16.47 -6.45
CA ASP A 64 20.53 16.01 -5.48
C ASP A 64 20.59 14.47 -5.44
N LEU A 65 19.44 13.81 -5.70
CA LEU A 65 19.34 12.36 -5.74
C LEU A 65 18.48 11.92 -6.95
N LEU A 66 19.01 11.00 -7.75
CA LEU A 66 18.25 10.28 -8.76
C LEU A 66 18.10 8.82 -8.34
N VAL A 67 16.86 8.33 -8.25
CA VAL A 67 16.60 6.90 -8.00
C VAL A 67 15.93 6.29 -9.20
N ILE A 68 16.52 5.23 -9.74
CA ILE A 68 16.07 4.55 -10.96
C ILE A 68 15.64 3.13 -10.59
N SER A 69 14.51 2.69 -11.12
CA SER A 69 14.00 1.33 -10.96
C SER A 69 13.72 0.70 -12.31
N GLY A 70 14.35 -0.43 -12.59
CA GLY A 70 14.18 -1.20 -13.83
C GLY A 70 15.33 -1.11 -14.81
N GLY A 71 15.29 -1.96 -15.84
CA GLY A 71 16.29 -2.00 -16.92
C GLY A 71 17.68 -2.45 -16.50
N LEU A 72 17.81 -3.26 -15.42
CA LEU A 72 19.07 -3.86 -14.93
C LEU A 72 19.19 -5.35 -15.26
N GLY A 73 18.26 -5.90 -16.01
CA GLY A 73 18.24 -7.31 -16.37
C GLY A 73 19.32 -7.67 -17.40
N PRO A 74 19.36 -8.96 -17.78
CA PRO A 74 20.35 -9.46 -18.72
C PRO A 74 19.99 -9.22 -20.19
N THR A 75 18.75 -8.79 -20.52
CA THR A 75 18.24 -8.71 -21.87
C THR A 75 18.74 -7.47 -22.62
N HIS A 76 18.61 -7.42 -23.94
CA HIS A 76 19.17 -6.35 -24.77
C HIS A 76 18.49 -4.99 -24.56
N ASP A 77 17.26 -4.99 -24.09
CA ASP A 77 16.44 -3.83 -23.72
C ASP A 77 16.76 -3.26 -22.34
N ASP A 78 17.41 -4.04 -21.46
CA ASP A 78 17.91 -3.57 -20.16
C ASP A 78 19.14 -2.68 -20.33
N ARG A 79 18.96 -1.38 -20.53
CA ARG A 79 20.04 -0.44 -20.84
C ARG A 79 20.24 0.67 -19.81
N THR A 80 19.61 0.57 -18.64
CA THR A 80 19.65 1.62 -17.62
C THR A 80 21.06 1.99 -17.20
N ILE A 81 21.94 1.02 -16.96
CA ILE A 81 23.33 1.28 -16.55
C ILE A 81 24.14 1.96 -17.64
N GLU A 82 24.00 1.52 -18.89
CA GLU A 82 24.68 2.13 -20.04
C GLU A 82 24.27 3.59 -20.23
N LEU A 83 22.95 3.85 -20.19
CA LEU A 83 22.40 5.17 -20.42
C LEU A 83 22.67 6.10 -19.24
N LEU A 84 22.65 5.60 -18.00
CA LEU A 84 23.06 6.34 -16.83
C LEU A 84 24.53 6.78 -16.91
N ALA A 85 25.43 5.86 -17.27
CA ALA A 85 26.85 6.18 -17.45
C ALA A 85 27.05 7.27 -18.51
N ARG A 86 26.34 7.16 -19.63
CA ARG A 86 26.37 8.15 -20.72
C ARG A 86 25.87 9.51 -20.25
N ALA A 87 24.71 9.56 -19.60
CA ALA A 87 24.11 10.80 -19.09
C ALA A 87 24.99 11.47 -18.00
N ALA A 88 25.67 10.65 -17.18
CA ALA A 88 26.62 11.14 -16.16
C ALA A 88 28.00 11.47 -16.73
N GLY A 89 28.28 11.20 -18.02
CA GLY A 89 29.57 11.47 -18.65
C GLY A 89 30.71 10.57 -18.19
N VAL A 90 30.43 9.35 -17.73
CA VAL A 90 31.43 8.39 -17.26
C VAL A 90 31.48 7.14 -18.16
N GLY A 91 32.62 6.43 -18.13
CA GLY A 91 32.77 5.16 -18.81
C GLY A 91 32.09 4.00 -18.12
N LEU A 92 32.18 2.81 -18.73
CA LEU A 92 31.74 1.54 -18.18
C LEU A 92 32.93 0.62 -17.93
N ALA A 93 32.91 -0.16 -16.85
CA ALA A 93 33.90 -1.19 -16.56
C ALA A 93 33.22 -2.42 -15.95
N VAL A 94 33.79 -3.59 -16.20
CA VAL A 94 33.34 -4.82 -15.56
C VAL A 94 33.89 -4.88 -14.13
N ASP A 95 33.00 -5.12 -13.18
CA ASP A 95 33.35 -5.43 -11.79
C ASP A 95 33.49 -6.95 -11.65
N GLU A 96 34.74 -7.43 -11.55
CA GLU A 96 35.04 -8.86 -11.53
C GLU A 96 34.51 -9.57 -10.27
N GLU A 97 34.48 -8.86 -9.11
CA GLU A 97 33.93 -9.40 -7.85
C GLU A 97 32.42 -9.56 -7.98
N MET A 98 31.76 -8.55 -8.54
CA MET A 98 30.33 -8.62 -8.82
C MET A 98 30.01 -9.68 -9.88
N ALA A 99 30.82 -9.82 -10.94
CA ALA A 99 30.66 -10.88 -11.92
C ALA A 99 30.68 -12.26 -11.29
N ALA A 100 31.67 -12.54 -10.42
CA ALA A 100 31.75 -13.80 -9.68
C ALA A 100 30.52 -14.03 -8.76
N SER A 101 30.04 -12.99 -8.12
CA SER A 101 28.85 -13.03 -7.24
C SER A 101 27.57 -13.33 -8.03
N ILE A 102 27.39 -12.68 -9.19
CA ILE A 102 26.25 -12.91 -10.10
C ILE A 102 26.31 -14.32 -10.68
N GLU A 103 27.49 -14.78 -11.09
CA GLU A 103 27.69 -16.13 -11.59
C GLU A 103 27.29 -17.18 -10.56
N ALA A 104 27.79 -17.05 -9.33
CA ALA A 104 27.47 -17.97 -8.24
C ALA A 104 25.96 -18.00 -7.93
N ARG A 105 25.31 -16.85 -8.00
CA ARG A 105 23.85 -16.74 -7.81
C ARG A 105 23.07 -17.35 -8.97
N SER A 106 23.50 -17.09 -10.19
CA SER A 106 22.90 -17.63 -11.42
C SER A 106 22.99 -19.17 -11.47
N ARG A 107 24.12 -19.76 -11.05
CA ARG A 107 24.26 -21.21 -10.93
C ARG A 107 23.26 -21.80 -9.92
N ARG A 108 23.15 -21.22 -8.72
CA ARG A 108 22.15 -21.65 -7.71
C ARG A 108 20.71 -21.50 -8.20
N LEU A 109 20.42 -20.46 -8.96
CA LEU A 109 19.10 -20.26 -9.56
C LEU A 109 18.80 -21.31 -10.63
N ALA A 110 19.77 -21.61 -11.50
CA ALA A 110 19.68 -22.66 -12.52
C ALA A 110 19.38 -24.02 -11.89
N GLU A 111 20.11 -24.40 -10.85
CA GLU A 111 19.89 -25.64 -10.08
C GLU A 111 18.47 -25.69 -9.48
N ARG A 112 18.05 -24.62 -8.80
CA ARG A 112 16.71 -24.53 -8.18
C ARG A 112 15.58 -24.63 -9.20
N LEU A 113 15.75 -24.02 -10.37
CA LEU A 113 14.77 -24.03 -11.46
C LEU A 113 14.89 -25.25 -12.35
N ARG A 114 15.91 -26.12 -12.15
CA ARG A 114 16.23 -27.28 -12.99
C ARG A 114 16.41 -26.91 -14.45
N ARG A 115 17.13 -25.79 -14.70
CA ARG A 115 17.46 -25.29 -16.03
C ARG A 115 18.97 -25.31 -16.27
N PRO A 116 19.42 -25.40 -17.54
CA PRO A 116 20.84 -25.29 -17.85
C PRO A 116 21.40 -23.94 -17.41
N TYR A 117 22.61 -23.93 -16.83
CA TYR A 117 23.27 -22.67 -16.47
C TYR A 117 23.51 -21.77 -17.68
N ALA A 118 23.69 -22.34 -18.88
CA ALA A 118 23.86 -21.57 -20.13
C ALA A 118 22.74 -20.55 -20.38
N ASP A 119 21.52 -20.81 -19.89
CA ASP A 119 20.39 -19.89 -20.01
C ASP A 119 20.58 -18.60 -19.21
N PHE A 120 21.50 -18.60 -18.24
CA PHE A 120 21.76 -17.49 -17.33
C PHE A 120 23.14 -16.84 -17.56
N ALA A 121 24.07 -17.59 -18.12
CA ALA A 121 25.49 -17.20 -18.24
C ALA A 121 25.70 -15.91 -19.05
N PHE A 122 24.90 -15.71 -20.10
CA PHE A 122 25.05 -14.57 -21.02
C PHE A 122 24.84 -13.21 -20.36
N GLY A 123 24.06 -13.16 -19.28
CA GLY A 123 23.75 -11.91 -18.54
C GLY A 123 24.81 -11.50 -17.53
N VAL A 124 25.71 -12.41 -17.13
CA VAL A 124 26.66 -12.16 -16.03
C VAL A 124 27.54 -10.94 -16.30
N THR A 125 28.24 -10.93 -17.42
CA THR A 125 29.12 -9.80 -17.78
C THR A 125 28.36 -8.49 -17.93
N LYS A 126 27.17 -8.53 -18.57
CA LYS A 126 26.34 -7.35 -18.75
C LYS A 126 25.93 -6.75 -17.39
N GLN A 127 25.41 -7.58 -16.50
CA GLN A 127 24.93 -7.12 -15.18
C GLN A 127 26.07 -6.73 -14.22
N ALA A 128 27.29 -7.24 -14.46
CA ALA A 128 28.50 -6.84 -13.76
C ALA A 128 29.20 -5.62 -14.39
N THR A 129 28.72 -5.11 -15.53
CA THR A 129 29.27 -3.90 -16.14
C THR A 129 28.64 -2.68 -15.49
N LEU A 130 29.45 -1.89 -14.80
CA LEU A 130 29.03 -0.76 -13.97
C LEU A 130 29.60 0.56 -14.50
N PRO A 131 29.00 1.71 -14.19
CA PRO A 131 29.62 3.01 -14.40
C PRO A 131 30.95 3.12 -13.65
N VAL A 132 31.97 3.69 -14.26
CA VAL A 132 33.26 3.93 -13.60
C VAL A 132 33.05 4.84 -12.39
N GLY A 133 33.51 4.38 -11.22
CA GLY A 133 33.27 5.03 -9.93
C GLY A 133 31.94 4.61 -9.26
N GLY A 134 31.14 3.79 -9.94
CA GLY A 134 29.94 3.21 -9.34
C GLY A 134 30.24 2.14 -8.29
N ILE A 135 29.40 2.05 -7.30
CA ILE A 135 29.48 1.07 -6.20
C ILE A 135 28.32 0.09 -6.34
N ALA A 136 28.61 -1.19 -6.50
CA ALA A 136 27.60 -2.23 -6.43
C ALA A 136 27.23 -2.49 -4.96
N SER A 137 25.91 -2.51 -4.66
CA SER A 137 25.37 -2.71 -3.30
C SER A 137 24.42 -3.88 -3.25
N GLY A 138 24.96 -5.08 -3.04
CA GLY A 138 24.19 -6.30 -2.83
C GLY A 138 23.54 -6.89 -4.08
N LEU A 139 22.95 -8.07 -3.91
CA LEU A 139 22.21 -8.83 -4.92
C LEU A 139 20.95 -9.43 -4.29
N ALA A 140 19.76 -9.05 -4.74
CA ALA A 140 18.51 -9.72 -4.37
C ALA A 140 18.09 -10.77 -5.42
N GLY A 141 18.14 -10.42 -6.70
CA GLY A 141 18.06 -11.31 -7.87
C GLY A 141 19.44 -11.59 -8.47
N THR A 142 19.59 -11.36 -9.76
CA THR A 142 20.87 -11.40 -10.49
C THR A 142 21.43 -10.00 -10.77
N ALA A 143 20.61 -8.96 -10.73
CA ALA A 143 21.03 -7.59 -10.90
C ALA A 143 21.44 -6.96 -9.58
N PRO A 144 22.61 -6.28 -9.49
CA PRO A 144 23.01 -5.52 -8.31
C PRO A 144 22.26 -4.19 -8.25
N ALA A 145 22.13 -3.63 -7.03
CA ALA A 145 21.93 -2.19 -6.91
C ALA A 145 23.24 -1.47 -7.23
N VAL A 146 23.15 -0.31 -7.87
CA VAL A 146 24.33 0.48 -8.24
C VAL A 146 24.16 1.90 -7.73
N VAL A 147 25.18 2.42 -7.07
CA VAL A 147 25.24 3.80 -6.57
C VAL A 147 26.38 4.53 -7.27
N LEU A 148 26.08 5.67 -7.89
CA LEU A 148 27.02 6.49 -8.62
C LEU A 148 27.01 7.92 -8.07
N GLU A 149 28.15 8.40 -7.59
CA GLU A 149 28.34 9.81 -7.29
C GLU A 149 28.63 10.58 -8.57
N HIS A 150 27.98 11.72 -8.77
CA HIS A 150 28.17 12.56 -9.94
C HIS A 150 28.26 14.05 -9.54
N ALA A 151 28.47 14.93 -10.51
CA ALA A 151 28.78 16.34 -10.24
C ALA A 151 27.72 17.07 -9.40
N ASN A 152 26.44 16.70 -9.51
CA ASN A 152 25.34 17.38 -8.82
C ASN A 152 24.79 16.62 -7.61
N GLY A 153 25.18 15.36 -7.41
CA GLY A 153 24.63 14.53 -6.34
C GLY A 153 24.90 13.04 -6.51
N VAL A 154 23.92 12.22 -6.22
CA VAL A 154 24.00 10.76 -6.25
C VAL A 154 22.91 10.16 -7.14
N ALA A 155 23.27 9.19 -7.95
CA ALA A 155 22.33 8.36 -8.68
C ALA A 155 22.33 6.92 -8.13
N VAL A 156 21.14 6.33 -7.99
CA VAL A 156 20.94 4.97 -7.51
C VAL A 156 20.11 4.22 -8.53
N ALA A 157 20.63 3.10 -9.05
CA ALA A 157 19.89 2.21 -9.92
C ALA A 157 19.55 0.89 -9.19
N LEU A 158 18.27 0.50 -9.24
CA LEU A 158 17.69 -0.63 -8.54
C LEU A 158 16.95 -1.56 -9.52
N PRO A 159 16.86 -2.88 -9.25
CA PRO A 159 16.09 -3.81 -10.06
C PRO A 159 14.61 -3.43 -10.17
N GLY A 160 13.98 -3.84 -11.28
CA GLY A 160 12.54 -3.63 -11.51
C GLY A 160 11.59 -4.42 -10.60
N PRO A 161 11.84 -5.71 -10.27
CA PRO A 161 10.97 -6.47 -9.40
C PRO A 161 10.87 -5.83 -8.00
N PRO A 162 9.64 -5.46 -7.50
CA PRO A 162 9.49 -4.72 -6.25
C PRO A 162 10.12 -5.38 -5.03
N ARG A 163 10.08 -6.72 -4.94
CA ARG A 163 10.69 -7.46 -3.81
C ARG A 163 12.21 -7.30 -3.79
N GLU A 164 12.86 -7.35 -4.95
CA GLU A 164 14.31 -7.19 -5.07
C GLU A 164 14.74 -5.76 -4.71
N LEU A 165 14.01 -4.77 -5.22
CA LEU A 165 14.24 -3.38 -4.91
C LEU A 165 14.14 -3.12 -3.40
N GLN A 166 13.07 -3.59 -2.76
CA GLN A 166 12.83 -3.39 -1.33
C GLN A 166 13.87 -4.11 -0.46
N GLU A 167 14.37 -5.28 -0.90
CA GLU A 167 15.43 -6.04 -0.22
C GLU A 167 16.78 -5.30 -0.28
N LEU A 168 17.08 -4.64 -1.43
CA LEU A 168 18.34 -3.94 -1.65
C LEU A 168 18.37 -2.52 -1.07
N TRP A 169 17.20 -1.88 -0.93
CA TRP A 169 17.10 -0.49 -0.51
C TRP A 169 17.85 -0.16 0.80
N PRO A 170 17.76 -0.95 1.88
CA PRO A 170 18.51 -0.68 3.11
C PRO A 170 20.02 -0.69 2.90
N GLY A 171 20.57 -1.63 2.12
CA GLY A 171 21.99 -1.70 1.82
C GLY A 171 22.50 -0.53 0.99
N VAL A 172 21.67 -0.02 0.08
CA VAL A 172 21.98 1.19 -0.71
C VAL A 172 22.15 2.42 0.18
N LEU A 173 21.30 2.58 1.21
CA LEU A 173 21.37 3.69 2.14
C LEU A 173 22.69 3.75 2.94
N GLU A 174 23.33 2.58 3.13
CA GLU A 174 24.60 2.49 3.85
C GLU A 174 25.84 2.79 2.98
N THR A 175 25.66 3.00 1.67
CA THR A 175 26.77 3.33 0.78
C THR A 175 27.36 4.72 1.09
N PRO A 176 28.69 4.89 1.03
CA PRO A 176 29.31 6.16 1.43
C PRO A 176 28.78 7.41 0.70
N PRO A 177 28.53 7.41 -0.63
CA PRO A 177 27.99 8.58 -1.31
C PRO A 177 26.60 8.97 -0.79
N LEU A 178 25.69 7.98 -0.64
CA LEU A 178 24.34 8.26 -0.21
C LEU A 178 24.27 8.65 1.27
N ARG A 179 25.08 8.01 2.14
CA ARG A 179 25.20 8.43 3.55
C ARG A 179 25.61 9.88 3.68
N ARG A 180 26.68 10.31 2.95
CA ARG A 180 27.14 11.72 2.96
C ARG A 180 26.05 12.68 2.49
N LEU A 181 25.31 12.31 1.44
CA LEU A 181 24.19 13.12 0.97
C LEU A 181 23.12 13.26 2.06
N LEU A 182 22.72 12.16 2.69
CA LEU A 182 21.67 12.12 3.70
C LEU A 182 22.04 12.79 5.03
N GLU A 183 23.34 12.99 5.33
CA GLU A 183 23.78 13.81 6.47
C GLU A 183 23.27 15.25 6.41
N HIS A 184 22.94 15.73 5.20
CA HIS A 184 22.35 17.06 4.97
C HIS A 184 20.82 17.05 4.94
N ALA A 185 20.20 15.88 5.03
CA ALA A 185 18.76 15.74 5.06
C ALA A 185 18.21 15.94 6.47
N THR A 186 17.09 16.61 6.57
CA THR A 186 16.36 16.73 7.84
C THR A 186 15.00 16.05 7.67
N ALA A 187 14.86 14.87 8.27
CA ALA A 187 13.62 14.14 8.22
C ALA A 187 12.52 14.90 8.99
N PRO A 188 11.39 15.23 8.37
CA PRO A 188 10.27 15.79 9.08
C PRO A 188 9.65 14.73 9.99
N GLU A 189 9.13 15.13 11.15
CA GLU A 189 8.22 14.29 11.90
C GLU A 189 6.95 14.11 11.08
N ARG A 190 6.50 12.86 10.87
CA ARG A 190 5.24 12.58 10.20
C ARG A 190 4.18 12.21 11.20
N ARG A 191 3.06 12.95 11.21
CA ARG A 191 1.87 12.66 11.99
C ARG A 191 0.73 12.28 11.05
N VAL A 192 -0.08 11.34 11.45
CA VAL A 192 -1.15 10.79 10.62
C VAL A 192 -2.47 10.91 11.35
N VAL A 193 -3.49 11.46 10.69
CA VAL A 193 -4.88 11.42 11.16
C VAL A 193 -5.72 10.71 10.11
N ARG A 194 -6.44 9.68 10.51
CA ARG A 194 -7.31 8.90 9.61
C ARG A 194 -8.77 9.08 9.99
N LEU A 195 -9.59 9.37 9.00
CA LEU A 195 -11.02 9.65 9.16
C LEU A 195 -11.84 8.73 8.24
N TYR A 196 -13.01 8.28 8.71
CA TYR A 196 -13.93 7.49 7.92
C TYR A 196 -15.35 8.06 7.93
N GLY A 197 -15.95 8.20 6.74
CA GLY A 197 -17.33 8.68 6.59
C GLY A 197 -17.47 10.19 6.51
N VAL A 198 -16.38 10.90 6.28
CA VAL A 198 -16.31 12.34 5.99
C VAL A 198 -15.84 12.56 4.55
N SER A 199 -16.22 13.68 3.93
CA SER A 199 -15.71 14.05 2.60
C SER A 199 -14.39 14.80 2.70
N GLU A 200 -13.53 14.63 1.69
CA GLU A 200 -12.26 15.37 1.57
C GLU A 200 -12.46 16.88 1.64
N SER A 201 -13.50 17.40 0.96
CA SER A 201 -13.83 18.83 1.01
C SER A 201 -14.25 19.33 2.40
N ALA A 202 -14.85 18.49 3.25
CA ALA A 202 -15.15 18.87 4.62
C ALA A 202 -13.87 18.96 5.46
N VAL A 203 -12.95 18.02 5.26
CA VAL A 203 -11.63 18.02 5.92
C VAL A 203 -10.80 19.21 5.47
N ALA A 204 -10.80 19.54 4.17
CA ALA A 204 -10.09 20.72 3.65
C ALA A 204 -10.59 22.02 4.31
N ARG A 205 -11.91 22.18 4.49
CA ARG A 205 -12.46 23.34 5.24
C ARG A 205 -12.04 23.37 6.70
N SER A 206 -11.98 22.20 7.35
CA SER A 206 -11.48 22.11 8.73
C SER A 206 -10.00 22.52 8.80
N LEU A 207 -9.19 22.10 7.83
CA LEU A 207 -7.79 22.50 7.71
C LEU A 207 -7.66 24.02 7.54
N GLU A 208 -8.42 24.63 6.63
CA GLU A 208 -8.43 26.07 6.42
C GLU A 208 -8.82 26.84 7.69
N SER A 209 -9.87 26.38 8.40
CA SER A 209 -10.32 26.99 9.66
C SER A 209 -9.29 26.89 10.78
N ALA A 210 -8.42 25.88 10.72
CA ALA A 210 -7.29 25.68 11.63
C ALA A 210 -6.03 26.49 11.24
N GLY A 211 -6.13 27.34 10.21
CA GLY A 211 -5.05 28.20 9.74
C GLY A 211 -4.24 27.63 8.57
N GLY A 212 -4.70 26.52 7.96
CA GLY A 212 -4.10 25.93 6.78
C GLY A 212 -2.72 25.30 7.01
N GLU A 213 -2.09 24.91 5.91
CA GLU A 213 -0.68 24.50 5.90
C GLU A 213 0.26 25.70 6.01
N GLY A 214 1.52 25.44 6.34
CA GLY A 214 2.54 26.48 6.49
C GLY A 214 3.10 26.56 7.91
N GLY A 215 3.99 27.53 8.17
CA GLY A 215 4.67 27.65 9.46
C GLY A 215 5.56 26.43 9.77
N GLY A 216 6.09 25.76 8.76
CA GLY A 216 6.90 24.54 8.89
C GLY A 216 6.11 23.23 8.96
N VAL A 217 4.79 23.28 8.67
CA VAL A 217 3.93 22.09 8.56
C VAL A 217 3.38 22.02 7.16
N ASP A 218 3.74 20.97 6.41
CA ASP A 218 3.14 20.63 5.12
C ASP A 218 2.04 19.61 5.36
N VAL A 219 0.92 19.73 4.64
CA VAL A 219 -0.26 18.86 4.84
C VAL A 219 -0.66 18.19 3.54
N THR A 220 -0.85 16.88 3.58
CA THR A 220 -1.45 16.13 2.48
C THR A 220 -2.77 15.52 2.92
N ILE A 221 -3.82 15.74 2.15
CA ILE A 221 -5.13 15.09 2.34
C ILE A 221 -5.36 14.19 1.14
N CYS A 222 -5.58 12.91 1.37
CA CYS A 222 -5.90 11.98 0.28
C CYS A 222 -6.95 10.95 0.70
N ALA A 223 -7.82 10.58 -0.25
CA ALA A 223 -8.70 9.44 -0.10
C ALA A 223 -7.93 8.15 -0.44
N ARG A 224 -7.83 7.23 0.52
CA ARG A 224 -7.22 5.91 0.36
C ARG A 224 -8.10 4.87 1.04
N ASP A 225 -8.36 3.75 0.38
CA ASP A 225 -9.19 2.67 0.94
C ASP A 225 -10.55 3.16 1.49
N PHE A 226 -11.16 4.17 0.83
CA PHE A 226 -12.40 4.82 1.24
C PHE A 226 -12.36 5.53 2.61
N GLU A 227 -11.18 5.81 3.10
CA GLU A 227 -10.89 6.67 4.25
C GLU A 227 -10.20 7.94 3.79
N ILE A 228 -10.26 8.99 4.60
CA ILE A 228 -9.45 10.19 4.40
C ILE A 228 -8.22 10.09 5.29
N HIS A 229 -7.06 10.15 4.66
CA HIS A 229 -5.76 10.21 5.33
C HIS A 229 -5.25 11.64 5.29
N ILE A 230 -4.87 12.16 6.43
CA ILE A 230 -4.24 13.47 6.60
C ILE A 230 -2.84 13.21 7.12
N ASP A 231 -1.84 13.55 6.31
CA ASP A 231 -0.44 13.46 6.69
C ASP A 231 0.09 14.86 6.98
N LEU A 232 0.61 15.09 8.18
CA LEU A 232 1.30 16.30 8.58
C LEU A 232 2.80 16.02 8.57
N PHE A 233 3.54 16.73 7.75
CA PHE A 233 5.02 16.69 7.72
C PHE A 233 5.54 17.90 8.47
N VAL A 234 6.06 17.68 9.67
CA VAL A 234 6.43 18.69 10.65
C VAL A 234 7.93 18.92 10.59
N GLN A 235 8.34 20.13 10.23
CA GLN A 235 9.75 20.52 10.24
C GLN A 235 10.23 20.76 11.67
N PRO A 236 11.51 20.55 11.99
CA PRO A 236 12.07 20.90 13.28
C PRO A 236 11.78 22.35 13.67
N GLY A 237 11.25 22.53 14.88
CA GLY A 237 10.83 23.84 15.42
C GLY A 237 9.37 24.23 15.10
N ALA A 238 8.61 23.39 14.38
CA ALA A 238 7.20 23.60 14.07
C ALA A 238 6.24 22.71 14.89
N GLU A 239 6.74 22.02 15.92
CA GLU A 239 6.00 21.03 16.71
C GLU A 239 4.75 21.64 17.36
N GLN A 240 4.88 22.84 17.95
CA GLN A 240 3.74 23.52 18.58
C GLN A 240 2.64 23.84 17.57
N ARG A 241 3.01 24.30 16.37
CA ARG A 241 2.06 24.55 15.28
C ARG A 241 1.37 23.27 14.84
N ALA A 242 2.10 22.17 14.75
CA ALA A 242 1.57 20.86 14.41
C ALA A 242 0.60 20.35 15.48
N ASP A 243 0.92 20.52 16.77
CA ASP A 243 0.04 20.15 17.90
C ASP A 243 -1.29 20.89 17.83
N GLU A 244 -1.28 22.20 17.59
CA GLU A 244 -2.46 23.04 17.47
C GLU A 244 -3.32 22.61 16.27
N LEU A 245 -2.68 22.39 15.12
CA LEU A 245 -3.33 21.98 13.89
C LEU A 245 -3.97 20.58 14.02
N GLU A 246 -3.20 19.61 14.49
CA GLU A 246 -3.68 18.24 14.69
C GLU A 246 -4.83 18.20 15.69
N LYS A 247 -4.70 18.88 16.82
CA LYS A 247 -5.76 18.99 17.84
C LYS A 247 -7.04 19.50 17.21
N ARG A 248 -6.98 20.59 16.45
CA ARG A 248 -8.15 21.17 15.81
C ARG A 248 -8.78 20.25 14.79
N LEU A 249 -7.98 19.62 13.92
CA LEU A 249 -8.44 18.65 12.93
C LEU A 249 -9.17 17.46 13.59
N VAL A 250 -8.63 16.96 14.70
CA VAL A 250 -9.24 15.87 15.47
C VAL A 250 -10.53 16.31 16.15
N GLU A 251 -10.57 17.48 16.78
CA GLU A 251 -11.77 18.01 17.45
C GLU A 251 -12.92 18.24 16.46
N ASP A 252 -12.64 18.91 15.33
CA ASP A 252 -13.64 19.20 14.31
C ASP A 252 -14.20 17.94 13.63
N ASN A 253 -13.41 16.86 13.62
CA ASN A 253 -13.75 15.61 12.96
C ASN A 253 -13.89 14.42 13.93
N ALA A 254 -14.10 14.65 15.23
CA ALA A 254 -14.03 13.63 16.29
C ALA A 254 -14.91 12.40 15.99
N ARG A 255 -16.14 12.58 15.50
CA ARG A 255 -17.07 11.48 15.16
C ARG A 255 -16.62 10.60 14.00
N TYR A 256 -15.69 11.08 13.20
CA TYR A 256 -15.14 10.38 12.02
C TYR A 256 -13.76 9.78 12.28
N LEU A 257 -13.15 10.06 13.44
CA LEU A 257 -11.79 9.64 13.76
C LEU A 257 -11.69 8.11 13.79
N VAL A 258 -10.73 7.60 13.04
CA VAL A 258 -10.37 6.17 13.01
C VAL A 258 -9.15 5.92 13.86
N SER A 259 -8.05 6.62 13.59
CA SER A 259 -6.79 6.51 14.32
C SER A 259 -5.91 7.75 14.09
N ARG A 260 -4.83 7.81 14.87
CA ARG A 260 -3.74 8.78 14.73
C ARG A 260 -2.42 8.08 14.37
N ASP A 261 -2.49 6.98 13.65
CA ASP A 261 -1.35 6.16 13.23
C ASP A 261 -1.57 5.57 11.83
N GLU A 262 -0.53 4.91 11.30
CA GLU A 262 -0.51 4.37 9.94
C GLU A 262 -1.19 2.99 9.80
N ARG A 263 -1.58 2.35 10.91
CA ARG A 263 -2.14 1.00 10.85
C ARG A 263 -3.41 0.97 10.02
N SER A 264 -3.54 -0.02 9.16
CA SER A 264 -4.76 -0.28 8.40
C SER A 264 -5.94 -0.58 9.32
N THR A 265 -7.16 -0.42 8.82
CA THR A 265 -8.37 -0.73 9.62
C THR A 265 -8.40 -2.20 10.05
N ALA A 266 -7.87 -3.12 9.23
CA ALA A 266 -7.72 -4.52 9.61
C ALA A 266 -6.75 -4.70 10.80
N GLU A 267 -5.58 -4.04 10.77
CA GLU A 267 -4.64 -4.07 11.90
C GLU A 267 -5.22 -3.49 13.17
N LEU A 268 -5.96 -2.38 13.06
CA LEU A 268 -6.66 -1.77 14.22
C LEU A 268 -7.71 -2.71 14.80
N VAL A 269 -8.53 -3.34 13.97
CA VAL A 269 -9.55 -4.31 14.41
C VAL A 269 -8.90 -5.48 15.11
N LEU A 270 -7.87 -6.08 14.53
CA LEU A 270 -7.16 -7.22 15.13
C LEU A 270 -6.48 -6.84 16.46
N ALA A 271 -5.90 -5.64 16.53
CA ALA A 271 -5.29 -5.14 17.77
C ALA A 271 -6.33 -4.96 18.88
N LEU A 272 -7.47 -4.33 18.57
CA LEU A 272 -8.58 -4.14 19.52
C LEU A 272 -9.17 -5.48 20.01
N LEU A 273 -9.31 -6.45 19.12
CA LEU A 273 -9.78 -7.78 19.47
C LEU A 273 -8.83 -8.50 20.43
N ARG A 274 -7.50 -8.45 20.15
CA ARG A 274 -6.48 -9.02 21.05
C ARG A 274 -6.49 -8.37 22.43
N GLU A 275 -6.54 -7.04 22.47
CA GLU A 275 -6.59 -6.27 23.71
C GLU A 275 -7.77 -6.69 24.59
N ARG A 276 -8.88 -7.07 23.96
CA ARG A 276 -10.12 -7.46 24.68
C ARG A 276 -10.31 -8.96 24.85
N GLY A 277 -9.40 -9.77 24.33
CA GLY A 277 -9.53 -11.22 24.36
C GLY A 277 -10.75 -11.74 23.59
N LEU A 278 -11.16 -11.02 22.50
CA LEU A 278 -12.32 -11.35 21.68
C LEU A 278 -11.88 -11.96 20.35
N THR A 279 -12.70 -12.87 19.83
CA THR A 279 -12.51 -13.54 18.56
C THR A 279 -13.52 -13.06 17.51
N LEU A 280 -13.12 -13.12 16.22
CA LEU A 280 -13.92 -12.65 15.08
C LEU A 280 -14.14 -13.75 14.04
N ALA A 281 -15.34 -13.77 13.48
CA ALA A 281 -15.70 -14.54 12.29
C ALA A 281 -16.34 -13.65 11.21
N THR A 282 -16.31 -14.10 9.93
CA THR A 282 -16.98 -13.40 8.83
C THR A 282 -18.00 -14.29 8.13
N ALA A 283 -19.10 -13.67 7.64
CA ALA A 283 -20.07 -14.29 6.75
C ALA A 283 -20.26 -13.41 5.51
N GLU A 284 -19.76 -13.85 4.38
CA GLU A 284 -19.65 -13.00 3.20
C GLU A 284 -20.49 -13.52 2.03
N SER A 285 -21.24 -12.63 1.40
CA SER A 285 -21.94 -12.91 0.15
C SER A 285 -21.31 -12.12 -1.01
N CYS A 286 -21.74 -10.89 -1.26
CA CYS A 286 -21.26 -10.10 -2.40
C CYS A 286 -19.76 -9.74 -2.32
N THR A 287 -19.16 -9.68 -1.15
CA THR A 287 -17.72 -9.45 -0.96
C THR A 287 -16.86 -10.67 -1.30
N GLY A 288 -17.43 -11.89 -1.15
CA GLY A 288 -16.80 -13.13 -1.64
C GLY A 288 -15.46 -13.45 -1.01
N GLY A 289 -15.26 -13.14 0.29
CA GLY A 289 -14.05 -13.40 1.03
C GLY A 289 -13.12 -12.17 1.22
N LEU A 290 -13.46 -11.00 0.69
CA LEU A 290 -12.63 -9.80 0.80
C LEU A 290 -12.45 -9.29 2.22
N VAL A 291 -13.42 -9.47 3.12
CA VAL A 291 -13.27 -9.09 4.53
C VAL A 291 -12.26 -10.01 5.20
N ALA A 292 -12.40 -11.33 4.97
CA ALA A 292 -11.47 -12.33 5.47
C ALA A 292 -10.05 -12.15 4.91
N GLU A 293 -9.93 -11.84 3.60
CA GLU A 293 -8.65 -11.58 2.93
C GLU A 293 -7.92 -10.38 3.58
N ARG A 294 -8.61 -9.26 3.82
CA ARG A 294 -8.01 -8.08 4.48
C ARG A 294 -7.54 -8.38 5.91
N LEU A 295 -8.25 -9.22 6.64
CA LEU A 295 -7.85 -9.65 7.98
C LEU A 295 -6.63 -10.59 7.93
N THR A 296 -6.68 -11.60 7.05
CA THR A 296 -5.60 -12.60 6.92
C THR A 296 -4.34 -12.05 6.25
N GLY A 297 -4.44 -10.93 5.56
CA GLY A 297 -3.29 -10.17 5.05
C GLY A 297 -2.40 -9.57 6.16
N VAL A 298 -2.90 -9.51 7.39
CA VAL A 298 -2.17 -9.01 8.56
C VAL A 298 -1.50 -10.18 9.29
N ALA A 299 -0.20 -10.08 9.54
CA ALA A 299 0.54 -11.10 10.28
C ALA A 299 -0.03 -11.30 11.71
N GLY A 300 -0.18 -12.55 12.13
CA GLY A 300 -0.75 -12.90 13.43
C GLY A 300 -2.28 -12.78 13.50
N ALA A 301 -2.99 -12.63 12.39
CA ALA A 301 -4.44 -12.57 12.37
C ALA A 301 -5.11 -13.81 13.02
N SER A 302 -4.46 -14.97 12.95
CA SER A 302 -4.94 -16.23 13.51
C SER A 302 -5.14 -16.23 15.03
N ASP A 303 -4.57 -15.26 15.74
CA ASP A 303 -4.75 -15.14 17.20
C ASP A 303 -6.20 -14.84 17.58
N VAL A 304 -6.92 -14.11 16.72
CA VAL A 304 -8.27 -13.60 17.00
C VAL A 304 -9.26 -13.82 15.85
N PHE A 305 -8.80 -14.05 14.60
CA PHE A 305 -9.69 -14.35 13.48
C PHE A 305 -9.81 -15.85 13.29
N LEU A 306 -10.98 -16.42 13.63
CA LEU A 306 -11.23 -17.88 13.60
C LEU A 306 -11.52 -18.40 12.19
N GLY A 307 -12.03 -17.55 11.30
CA GLY A 307 -12.35 -17.94 9.93
C GLY A 307 -13.54 -17.19 9.34
N GLY A 308 -13.87 -17.53 8.10
CA GLY A 308 -14.97 -16.92 7.36
C GLY A 308 -15.72 -17.91 6.50
N ILE A 309 -17.03 -17.68 6.33
CA ILE A 309 -17.92 -18.47 5.48
C ILE A 309 -18.37 -17.61 4.30
N VAL A 310 -17.96 -18.01 3.09
CA VAL A 310 -18.45 -17.40 1.84
C VAL A 310 -19.76 -18.06 1.46
N ALA A 311 -20.88 -17.45 1.84
CA ALA A 311 -22.23 -17.93 1.60
C ALA A 311 -22.84 -17.24 0.35
N TYR A 312 -22.39 -17.65 -0.85
CA TYR A 312 -22.73 -16.95 -2.10
C TYR A 312 -24.13 -17.28 -2.60
N SER A 313 -24.58 -18.53 -2.45
CA SER A 313 -25.93 -18.97 -2.80
C SER A 313 -26.87 -18.99 -1.59
N ASN A 314 -28.18 -19.01 -1.85
CA ASN A 314 -29.21 -19.14 -0.80
C ASN A 314 -29.09 -20.48 -0.05
N ASP A 315 -28.74 -21.55 -0.76
CA ASP A 315 -28.57 -22.88 -0.15
C ASP A 315 -27.41 -22.89 0.84
N VAL A 316 -26.28 -22.23 0.51
CA VAL A 316 -25.16 -22.11 1.44
C VAL A 316 -25.51 -21.21 2.63
N LYS A 317 -26.26 -20.11 2.42
CA LYS A 317 -26.78 -19.28 3.53
C LYS A 317 -27.62 -20.10 4.49
N ALA A 318 -28.53 -20.93 3.94
CA ALA A 318 -29.38 -21.79 4.77
C ALA A 318 -28.59 -22.89 5.48
N LYS A 319 -27.76 -23.63 4.73
CA LYS A 319 -27.07 -24.82 5.24
C LYS A 319 -25.93 -24.50 6.22
N GLU A 320 -25.10 -23.54 5.88
CA GLU A 320 -23.88 -23.26 6.65
C GLU A 320 -24.08 -22.18 7.71
N LEU A 321 -24.99 -21.23 7.47
CA LEU A 321 -25.24 -20.10 8.39
C LEU A 321 -26.62 -20.18 9.07
N GLY A 322 -27.43 -21.20 8.77
CA GLY A 322 -28.74 -21.37 9.39
C GLY A 322 -29.77 -20.28 9.03
N VAL A 323 -29.57 -19.55 7.94
CA VAL A 323 -30.56 -18.57 7.47
C VAL A 323 -31.84 -19.31 7.09
N SER A 324 -32.94 -18.98 7.78
CA SER A 324 -34.20 -19.72 7.57
C SER A 324 -34.77 -19.53 6.15
N GLN A 325 -35.41 -20.56 5.62
CA GLN A 325 -36.11 -20.48 4.35
C GLN A 325 -37.23 -19.42 4.36
N GLN A 326 -37.77 -19.13 5.55
CA GLN A 326 -38.77 -18.07 5.72
C GLN A 326 -38.14 -16.70 5.45
N VAL A 327 -36.99 -16.36 6.09
CA VAL A 327 -36.29 -15.12 5.84
C VAL A 327 -35.92 -14.94 4.37
N LEU A 328 -35.42 -16.01 3.71
CA LEU A 328 -35.08 -15.96 2.30
C LEU A 328 -36.26 -15.73 1.37
N ARG A 329 -37.47 -16.29 1.69
CA ARG A 329 -38.67 -16.08 0.89
C ARG A 329 -39.33 -14.72 1.14
N GLU A 330 -39.43 -14.28 2.38
CA GLU A 330 -40.13 -13.04 2.77
C GLU A 330 -39.33 -11.77 2.52
N HIS A 331 -38.03 -11.82 2.81
CA HIS A 331 -37.14 -10.64 2.76
C HIS A 331 -36.09 -10.72 1.64
N GLY A 332 -35.86 -11.93 1.12
CA GLY A 332 -34.80 -12.20 0.15
C GLY A 332 -33.41 -12.26 0.76
N ALA A 333 -32.44 -12.70 -0.06
CA ALA A 333 -31.05 -12.86 0.39
C ALA A 333 -30.33 -11.52 0.68
N VAL A 334 -30.82 -10.43 0.10
CA VAL A 334 -30.29 -9.08 0.28
C VAL A 334 -31.30 -8.28 1.13
N SER A 335 -31.15 -8.37 2.43
CA SER A 335 -32.04 -7.74 3.41
C SER A 335 -31.32 -7.61 4.77
N PRO A 336 -31.78 -6.73 5.66
CA PRO A 336 -31.28 -6.65 7.03
C PRO A 336 -31.41 -7.97 7.79
N GLU A 337 -32.54 -8.67 7.62
CA GLU A 337 -32.87 -9.94 8.28
C GLU A 337 -31.92 -11.06 7.83
N ALA A 338 -31.58 -11.08 6.54
CA ALA A 338 -30.60 -12.04 6.02
C ALA A 338 -29.19 -11.72 6.57
N ALA A 339 -28.79 -10.45 6.62
CA ALA A 339 -27.49 -10.05 7.17
C ALA A 339 -27.37 -10.42 8.66
N GLU A 340 -28.42 -10.17 9.45
CA GLU A 340 -28.49 -10.54 10.86
C GLU A 340 -28.37 -12.05 11.05
N ALA A 341 -29.18 -12.81 10.34
CA ALA A 341 -29.16 -14.28 10.42
C ALA A 341 -27.78 -14.85 9.99
N MET A 342 -27.15 -14.28 8.97
CA MET A 342 -25.80 -14.66 8.53
C MET A 342 -24.76 -14.38 9.63
N ALA A 343 -24.80 -13.21 10.27
CA ALA A 343 -23.84 -12.85 11.31
C ALA A 343 -23.99 -13.78 12.53
N ARG A 344 -25.20 -13.96 13.03
CA ARG A 344 -25.48 -14.87 14.14
C ARG A 344 -25.13 -16.33 13.82
N GLY A 345 -25.41 -16.75 12.59
CA GLY A 345 -25.07 -18.08 12.10
C GLY A 345 -23.56 -18.32 12.06
N ALA A 346 -22.78 -17.39 11.55
CA ALA A 346 -21.31 -17.48 11.55
C ALA A 346 -20.73 -17.49 12.95
N ARG A 347 -21.24 -16.62 13.82
CA ARG A 347 -20.85 -16.55 15.25
C ARG A 347 -21.04 -17.90 15.94
N ALA A 348 -22.20 -18.51 15.78
CA ALA A 348 -22.52 -19.80 16.39
C ALA A 348 -21.72 -20.96 15.75
N ARG A 349 -21.58 -20.95 14.42
CA ARG A 349 -20.93 -22.04 13.67
C ARG A 349 -19.43 -22.12 13.92
N LEU A 350 -18.77 -20.96 14.06
CA LEU A 350 -17.32 -20.87 14.26
C LEU A 350 -16.94 -20.68 15.73
N GLY A 351 -17.91 -20.50 16.64
CA GLY A 351 -17.65 -20.29 18.07
C GLY A 351 -16.94 -18.96 18.33
N ALA A 352 -17.15 -17.95 17.50
CA ALA A 352 -16.54 -16.64 17.66
C ALA A 352 -17.35 -15.76 18.64
N ASP A 353 -16.69 -14.81 19.30
CA ASP A 353 -17.34 -13.83 20.16
C ASP A 353 -18.09 -12.79 19.36
N ILE A 354 -17.53 -12.42 18.18
CA ILE A 354 -18.08 -11.45 17.24
C ILE A 354 -18.14 -12.08 15.85
N ALA A 355 -19.21 -11.79 15.11
CA ALA A 355 -19.24 -12.09 13.69
C ALA A 355 -19.81 -10.91 12.90
N VAL A 356 -19.22 -10.66 11.72
CA VAL A 356 -19.69 -9.66 10.76
C VAL A 356 -20.21 -10.34 9.50
N ALA A 357 -21.40 -9.91 9.06
CA ALA A 357 -21.98 -10.37 7.80
C ALA A 357 -22.11 -9.26 6.78
N VAL A 358 -21.95 -9.65 5.50
CA VAL A 358 -22.12 -8.77 4.33
C VAL A 358 -22.99 -9.47 3.29
N THR A 359 -24.13 -8.86 2.95
CA THR A 359 -24.96 -9.30 1.82
C THR A 359 -25.40 -8.10 0.99
N GLY A 360 -25.42 -8.23 -0.34
CA GLY A 360 -25.70 -7.09 -1.21
C GLY A 360 -25.68 -7.44 -2.70
N ILE A 361 -25.97 -6.43 -3.52
CA ILE A 361 -25.99 -6.51 -4.99
C ILE A 361 -24.81 -5.70 -5.52
N ALA A 362 -23.74 -6.40 -5.89
CA ALA A 362 -22.52 -5.74 -6.38
C ALA A 362 -22.59 -5.32 -7.85
N GLY A 363 -23.57 -5.85 -8.62
CA GLY A 363 -23.71 -5.55 -10.04
C GLY A 363 -22.77 -6.37 -10.95
N PRO A 364 -22.74 -6.09 -12.29
CA PRO A 364 -23.58 -5.07 -12.96
C PRO A 364 -25.07 -5.44 -13.01
N ASP A 365 -25.40 -6.74 -12.96
CA ASP A 365 -26.75 -7.27 -13.00
C ASP A 365 -27.32 -7.57 -11.59
N GLY A 366 -28.61 -8.00 -11.53
CA GLY A 366 -29.27 -8.45 -10.30
C GLY A 366 -29.94 -7.33 -9.49
N GLY A 367 -29.86 -6.08 -9.94
CA GLY A 367 -30.60 -4.97 -9.32
C GLY A 367 -32.05 -4.88 -9.76
N THR A 368 -32.93 -4.42 -8.87
CA THR A 368 -34.32 -4.01 -9.15
C THR A 368 -34.53 -2.57 -8.70
N VAL A 369 -35.71 -2.00 -8.94
CA VAL A 369 -36.06 -0.65 -8.47
C VAL A 369 -36.02 -0.59 -6.94
N GLU A 370 -36.53 -1.64 -6.27
CA GLU A 370 -36.56 -1.72 -4.80
C GLU A 370 -35.21 -2.09 -4.20
N LYS A 371 -34.39 -2.86 -4.93
CA LYS A 371 -33.05 -3.30 -4.51
C LYS A 371 -32.04 -3.01 -5.62
N PRO A 372 -31.57 -1.77 -5.74
CA PRO A 372 -30.66 -1.38 -6.81
C PRO A 372 -29.27 -2.00 -6.65
N VAL A 373 -28.50 -2.02 -7.74
CA VAL A 373 -27.04 -2.28 -7.68
C VAL A 373 -26.39 -1.28 -6.72
N GLY A 374 -25.49 -1.77 -5.87
CA GLY A 374 -24.84 -0.99 -4.82
C GLY A 374 -25.54 -1.07 -3.46
N LEU A 375 -26.75 -1.66 -3.38
CA LEU A 375 -27.39 -1.89 -2.09
C LEU A 375 -26.70 -3.04 -1.35
N VAL A 376 -26.22 -2.74 -0.13
CA VAL A 376 -25.53 -3.71 0.73
C VAL A 376 -26.03 -3.57 2.16
N PHE A 377 -26.24 -4.68 2.84
CA PHE A 377 -26.52 -4.76 4.25
C PHE A 377 -25.36 -5.39 5.00
N LEU A 378 -24.95 -4.73 6.07
CA LEU A 378 -23.95 -5.18 7.01
C LEU A 378 -24.61 -5.44 8.36
N HIS A 379 -24.17 -6.48 9.04
CA HIS A 379 -24.56 -6.75 10.41
C HIS A 379 -23.37 -7.30 11.19
N VAL A 380 -23.14 -6.76 12.38
CA VAL A 380 -22.16 -7.30 13.34
C VAL A 380 -22.92 -7.76 14.56
N SER A 381 -22.75 -9.02 14.93
CA SER A 381 -23.31 -9.59 16.15
C SER A 381 -22.20 -9.83 17.17
N GLY A 382 -22.36 -9.34 18.38
CA GLY A 382 -21.36 -9.46 19.44
C GLY A 382 -21.96 -9.71 20.83
N PRO A 383 -21.11 -9.89 21.86
CA PRO A 383 -21.55 -10.18 23.21
C PRO A 383 -22.24 -8.99 23.88
N THR A 384 -21.92 -7.77 23.47
CA THR A 384 -22.45 -6.51 24.04
C THR A 384 -23.63 -5.94 23.24
N GLY A 385 -24.02 -6.59 22.14
CA GLY A 385 -25.09 -6.16 21.25
C GLY A 385 -24.75 -6.31 19.79
N ASP A 386 -25.64 -5.84 18.94
CA ASP A 386 -25.54 -5.93 17.51
C ASP A 386 -25.48 -4.52 16.90
N LEU A 387 -24.74 -4.36 15.80
CA LEU A 387 -24.75 -3.17 14.95
C LEU A 387 -25.12 -3.54 13.51
N ALA A 388 -26.00 -2.76 12.91
CA ALA A 388 -26.38 -2.94 11.53
C ALA A 388 -26.15 -1.66 10.71
N ARG A 389 -25.87 -1.82 9.42
CA ARG A 389 -25.72 -0.70 8.50
C ARG A 389 -26.22 -1.06 7.10
N ARG A 390 -27.03 -0.18 6.53
CA ARG A 390 -27.34 -0.18 5.09
C ARG A 390 -26.36 0.73 4.37
N LEU A 391 -25.88 0.27 3.23
CA LEU A 391 -25.05 1.05 2.30
C LEU A 391 -25.75 1.13 0.95
N ASP A 392 -25.68 2.29 0.33
CA ASP A 392 -26.02 2.52 -1.06
C ASP A 392 -24.73 2.99 -1.76
N VAL A 393 -23.98 2.03 -2.31
CA VAL A 393 -22.62 2.25 -2.83
C VAL A 393 -22.67 2.52 -4.33
N PRO A 394 -22.37 3.73 -4.79
CA PRO A 394 -22.24 4.00 -6.21
C PRO A 394 -20.94 3.40 -6.76
N GLY A 395 -20.94 3.04 -8.05
CA GLY A 395 -19.76 2.55 -8.75
C GLY A 395 -19.95 1.16 -9.34
N ASP A 396 -18.85 0.60 -9.82
CA ASP A 396 -18.80 -0.72 -10.40
C ASP A 396 -18.77 -1.83 -9.33
N ARG A 397 -18.80 -3.07 -9.81
CA ARG A 397 -18.78 -4.27 -8.95
C ARG A 397 -17.57 -4.31 -8.00
N GLU A 398 -16.39 -3.90 -8.47
CA GLU A 398 -15.19 -3.89 -7.67
C GLU A 398 -15.30 -2.86 -6.54
N THR A 399 -15.69 -1.64 -6.86
CA THR A 399 -15.93 -0.55 -5.91
C THR A 399 -16.95 -0.94 -4.84
N VAL A 400 -18.09 -1.54 -5.23
CA VAL A 400 -19.11 -1.99 -4.27
C VAL A 400 -18.54 -3.01 -3.29
N ARG A 401 -17.81 -4.00 -3.79
CA ARG A 401 -17.20 -5.04 -2.95
C ARG A 401 -16.15 -4.49 -1.99
N LEU A 402 -15.24 -3.67 -2.50
CA LEU A 402 -14.15 -3.06 -1.71
C LEU A 402 -14.71 -2.14 -0.61
N ARG A 403 -15.62 -1.23 -0.95
CA ARG A 403 -16.26 -0.33 0.04
C ARG A 403 -17.05 -1.09 1.09
N SER A 404 -17.73 -2.16 0.70
CA SER A 404 -18.48 -2.99 1.64
C SER A 404 -17.56 -3.72 2.62
N ALA A 405 -16.41 -4.22 2.17
CA ALA A 405 -15.43 -4.86 3.04
C ALA A 405 -14.82 -3.88 4.05
N VAL A 406 -14.44 -2.68 3.60
CA VAL A 406 -13.93 -1.63 4.49
C VAL A 406 -15.00 -1.20 5.51
N ALA A 407 -16.24 -0.99 5.05
CA ALA A 407 -17.35 -0.61 5.94
C ALA A 407 -17.65 -1.69 6.99
N ALA A 408 -17.52 -2.97 6.63
CA ALA A 408 -17.69 -4.09 7.55
C ALA A 408 -16.63 -4.05 8.69
N LEU A 409 -15.35 -3.81 8.34
CA LEU A 409 -14.29 -3.66 9.34
C LEU A 409 -14.50 -2.46 10.25
N HIS A 410 -14.95 -1.31 9.71
CA HIS A 410 -15.31 -0.15 10.55
C HIS A 410 -16.48 -0.44 11.47
N LEU A 411 -17.46 -1.23 11.03
CA LEU A 411 -18.60 -1.60 11.87
C LEU A 411 -18.16 -2.50 13.03
N VAL A 412 -17.25 -3.47 12.77
CA VAL A 412 -16.63 -4.29 13.84
C VAL A 412 -15.83 -3.39 14.79
N ARG A 413 -14.95 -2.51 14.27
CA ARG A 413 -14.18 -1.57 15.10
C ARG A 413 -15.09 -0.77 16.02
N ARG A 414 -16.18 -0.24 15.48
CA ARG A 414 -17.15 0.56 16.24
C ARG A 414 -17.80 -0.25 17.36
N LEU A 415 -18.29 -1.48 17.08
CA LEU A 415 -18.87 -2.33 18.10
C LEU A 415 -17.89 -2.58 19.25
N VAL A 416 -16.63 -2.89 18.91
CA VAL A 416 -15.59 -3.17 19.90
C VAL A 416 -15.22 -1.91 20.69
N THR A 417 -15.22 -0.72 20.08
CA THR A 417 -14.87 0.55 20.74
C THR A 417 -16.01 1.06 21.63
N ASP A 418 -17.26 1.05 21.15
CA ASP A 418 -18.42 1.60 21.86
C ASP A 418 -18.76 0.80 23.13
N SER A 419 -18.37 -0.48 23.18
CA SER A 419 -18.51 -1.34 24.38
C SER A 419 -17.71 -0.86 25.61
N THR A 420 -16.94 0.22 25.51
CA THR A 420 -16.15 0.82 26.61
C THR A 420 -16.83 2.01 27.28
N GLN A 421 -17.95 2.51 26.73
CA GLN A 421 -18.63 3.70 27.26
C GLN A 421 -19.89 3.36 28.07
N SER A 422 -20.16 2.08 28.25
CA SER A 422 -21.22 1.53 29.12
C SER A 422 -20.58 0.87 30.31
#